data_c9e572bdd307513670a736ce3aeef0be
#
_entry.id   c9e572bdd307513670a736ce3aeef0be
#
_cell.length_a   1.000
_cell.length_b   1.000
_cell.length_c   1.000
_cell.angle_alpha   90.00
_cell.angle_beta   90.00
_cell.angle_gamma   90.00
#
_symmetry.space_group_name_H-M   'P 1'
#
loop_
_entity.id
_entity.type
_entity.pdbx_description
1 polymer ?
#
loop_
_entity_poly.entity_id
_entity_poly.type
_entity_poly.pdbx_seq_one_letter_code
_entity_poly.pdbx_strand_id
1 'polypeptide(L)'
;MNPKISDFGLAKIFSSNDTQGSTKKVVGTYGYMAPEYASEGIYSIKSDVFSFGVLLLEILSGKRNSGFHQHEDFLNLLGYSWHLWEGGRCLELLEASIVEEIHAAEASRYINIALMCVQERADDRPTMSNVVAMLNSENAILPEPKHPAYFNLWVSREDESGSVPYSNNAVTICSNNDLTITEEPDGR
;
A
#
# COMPACT_ATOMS: atom_id res chain seq x y z
N MET A 1 -8.61 -20.34 10.77
CA MET A 1 -8.15 -19.36 11.79
C MET A 1 -8.97 -18.09 11.64
N ASN A 2 -9.31 -17.41 12.77
CA ASN A 2 -10.03 -16.14 12.70
C ASN A 2 -9.02 -15.01 12.97
N PRO A 3 -8.63 -14.20 11.97
CA PRO A 3 -7.71 -13.10 12.15
C PRO A 3 -8.32 -12.05 13.08
N LYS A 4 -7.49 -11.36 13.85
CA LYS A 4 -7.87 -10.25 14.73
C LYS A 4 -6.84 -9.15 14.65
N ILE A 5 -7.32 -7.90 14.69
CA ILE A 5 -6.46 -6.71 14.79
C ILE A 5 -6.09 -6.53 16.26
N SER A 6 -4.82 -6.23 16.54
CA SER A 6 -4.28 -5.94 17.86
C SER A 6 -3.37 -4.72 17.81
N ASP A 7 -2.86 -4.27 18.97
CA ASP A 7 -1.97 -3.13 19.09
C ASP A 7 -2.57 -1.81 18.61
N PHE A 8 -3.44 -1.24 19.44
CA PHE A 8 -4.12 0.03 19.16
C PHE A 8 -3.35 1.26 19.71
N GLY A 9 -2.06 1.11 20.05
CA GLY A 9 -1.25 2.19 20.64
C GLY A 9 -1.12 3.45 19.77
N LEU A 10 -1.23 3.30 18.45
CA LEU A 10 -1.19 4.42 17.49
C LEU A 10 -2.57 4.77 16.92
N ALA A 11 -3.63 4.10 17.35
CA ALA A 11 -4.98 4.33 16.82
C ALA A 11 -5.45 5.75 17.10
N LYS A 12 -6.14 6.35 16.12
CA LYS A 12 -6.82 7.64 16.26
C LYS A 12 -8.32 7.44 16.23
N ILE A 13 -9.01 8.00 17.21
CA ILE A 13 -10.47 7.94 17.31
C ILE A 13 -11.05 9.17 16.64
N PHE A 14 -11.95 8.95 15.69
CA PHE A 14 -12.76 10.02 15.10
C PHE A 14 -13.98 10.31 15.96
N SER A 15 -14.38 11.59 16.06
CA SER A 15 -15.72 11.93 16.52
C SER A 15 -16.74 11.56 15.43
N SER A 16 -18.00 11.38 15.81
CA SER A 16 -19.07 10.89 14.90
C SER A 16 -19.27 11.76 13.65
N ASN A 17 -18.80 13.00 13.65
CA ASN A 17 -18.95 13.96 12.55
C ASN A 17 -17.65 14.15 11.73
N ASP A 18 -16.52 13.59 12.17
CA ASP A 18 -15.24 13.78 11.51
C ASP A 18 -14.98 12.61 10.56
N THR A 19 -14.59 12.93 9.33
CA THR A 19 -14.22 11.94 8.31
C THR A 19 -12.71 11.84 8.12
N GLN A 20 -11.97 12.86 8.61
CA GLN A 20 -10.52 12.97 8.54
C GLN A 20 -9.97 13.80 9.69
N GLY A 21 -8.70 13.60 10.00
CA GLY A 21 -7.95 14.39 10.96
C GLY A 21 -6.54 14.68 10.46
N SER A 22 -5.81 15.53 11.19
CA SER A 22 -4.42 15.82 10.87
C SER A 22 -3.52 15.67 12.09
N THR A 23 -2.26 15.32 11.86
CA THR A 23 -1.23 15.22 12.88
C THR A 23 0.07 15.85 12.42
N LYS A 24 0.77 16.53 13.34
CA LYS A 24 2.13 17.02 13.07
C LYS A 24 3.18 15.92 13.21
N LYS A 25 2.86 14.84 13.89
CA LYS A 25 3.77 13.71 14.10
C LYS A 25 3.22 12.51 13.34
N VAL A 26 3.82 12.23 12.20
CA VAL A 26 3.56 11.02 11.40
C VAL A 26 4.32 9.86 12.04
N VAL A 27 3.60 8.79 12.37
CA VAL A 27 4.14 7.59 13.00
C VAL A 27 3.56 6.34 12.35
N GLY A 28 4.35 5.29 12.25
CA GLY A 28 3.94 4.02 11.64
C GLY A 28 5.07 3.42 10.79
N THR A 29 4.77 2.32 10.13
CA THR A 29 5.74 1.61 9.27
C THR A 29 5.68 2.16 7.85
N TYR A 30 6.79 2.66 7.36
CA TYR A 30 6.94 3.10 5.96
C TYR A 30 6.60 1.93 5.00
N GLY A 31 5.93 2.23 3.90
CA GLY A 31 5.46 1.22 2.95
C GLY A 31 4.00 0.81 3.15
N TYR A 32 3.41 1.07 4.33
CA TYR A 32 1.98 0.86 4.59
C TYR A 32 1.22 2.17 4.78
N MET A 33 1.92 3.29 4.84
CA MET A 33 1.33 4.62 5.00
C MET A 33 0.71 5.10 3.69
N ALA A 34 -0.52 5.58 3.77
CA ALA A 34 -1.14 6.28 2.65
C ALA A 34 -0.37 7.58 2.33
N PRO A 35 -0.32 8.01 1.05
CA PRO A 35 0.48 9.17 0.64
C PRO A 35 0.09 10.46 1.36
N GLU A 36 -1.21 10.73 1.55
CA GLU A 36 -1.71 11.90 2.28
C GLU A 36 -1.31 11.90 3.76
N TYR A 37 -1.19 10.70 4.35
CA TYR A 37 -0.72 10.59 5.72
C TYR A 37 0.79 10.78 5.81
N ALA A 38 1.55 10.16 4.91
CA ALA A 38 3.00 10.24 4.92
C ALA A 38 3.52 11.66 4.62
N SER A 39 2.88 12.40 3.70
CA SER A 39 3.33 13.73 3.27
C SER A 39 2.76 14.88 4.11
N GLU A 40 1.48 14.80 4.49
CA GLU A 40 0.74 15.92 5.09
C GLU A 40 0.26 15.63 6.51
N GLY A 41 0.43 14.39 6.98
CA GLY A 41 -0.10 13.95 8.27
C GLY A 41 -1.64 13.87 8.30
N ILE A 42 -2.28 13.86 7.12
CA ILE A 42 -3.73 13.73 7.01
C ILE A 42 -4.10 12.25 7.10
N TYR A 43 -4.91 11.89 8.07
CA TYR A 43 -5.39 10.53 8.26
C TYR A 43 -6.91 10.46 8.17
N SER A 44 -7.41 9.37 7.63
CA SER A 44 -8.85 9.10 7.46
C SER A 44 -9.09 7.59 7.46
N ILE A 45 -10.37 7.20 7.41
CA ILE A 45 -10.72 5.79 7.17
C ILE A 45 -10.17 5.27 5.84
N LYS A 46 -9.89 6.16 4.86
CA LYS A 46 -9.30 5.81 3.57
C LYS A 46 -7.79 5.52 3.67
N SER A 47 -7.12 6.06 4.69
CA SER A 47 -5.72 5.72 4.98
C SER A 47 -5.60 4.28 5.46
N ASP A 48 -6.56 3.78 6.25
CA ASP A 48 -6.62 2.37 6.67
C ASP A 48 -6.94 1.44 5.48
N VAL A 49 -7.80 1.88 4.56
CA VAL A 49 -8.08 1.14 3.32
C VAL A 49 -6.80 0.99 2.49
N PHE A 50 -5.97 2.03 2.40
CA PHE A 50 -4.68 1.94 1.72
C PHE A 50 -3.78 0.88 2.36
N SER A 51 -3.60 0.94 3.68
CA SER A 51 -2.78 -0.04 4.41
C SER A 51 -3.30 -1.47 4.24
N PHE A 52 -4.61 -1.66 4.22
CA PHE A 52 -5.24 -2.94 3.92
C PHE A 52 -4.91 -3.44 2.50
N GLY A 53 -4.95 -2.54 1.50
CA GLY A 53 -4.60 -2.88 0.12
C GLY A 53 -3.15 -3.36 -0.02
N VAL A 54 -2.20 -2.68 0.65
CA VAL A 54 -0.80 -3.12 0.71
C VAL A 54 -0.70 -4.53 1.30
N LEU A 55 -1.35 -4.77 2.46
CA LEU A 55 -1.35 -6.07 3.11
C LEU A 55 -1.95 -7.16 2.21
N LEU A 56 -3.01 -6.86 1.49
CA LEU A 56 -3.64 -7.82 0.57
C LEU A 56 -2.71 -8.19 -0.58
N LEU A 57 -1.97 -7.23 -1.17
CA LEU A 57 -0.93 -7.51 -2.17
C LEU A 57 0.19 -8.38 -1.60
N GLU A 58 0.62 -8.13 -0.37
CA GLU A 58 1.63 -8.95 0.31
C GLU A 58 1.16 -10.40 0.51
N ILE A 59 -0.09 -10.59 0.95
CA ILE A 59 -0.67 -11.92 1.14
C ILE A 59 -0.72 -12.68 -0.19
N LEU A 60 -1.21 -12.03 -1.26
CA LEU A 60 -1.36 -12.65 -2.57
C LEU A 60 -0.01 -12.99 -3.22
N SER A 61 0.98 -12.14 -3.03
CA SER A 61 2.30 -12.32 -3.65
C SER A 61 3.30 -13.11 -2.82
N GLY A 62 3.05 -13.30 -1.52
CA GLY A 62 4.04 -13.85 -0.60
C GLY A 62 5.26 -12.91 -0.38
N LYS A 63 5.21 -11.68 -0.89
CA LYS A 63 6.32 -10.72 -0.87
C LYS A 63 5.99 -9.55 0.04
N ARG A 64 7.00 -9.00 0.73
CA ARG A 64 6.85 -7.79 1.52
C ARG A 64 7.04 -6.54 0.65
N ASN A 65 6.21 -5.52 0.86
CA ASN A 65 6.37 -4.22 0.22
C ASN A 65 7.62 -3.49 0.75
N SER A 66 7.86 -3.58 2.04
CA SER A 66 9.08 -3.05 2.65
C SER A 66 10.28 -3.93 2.28
N GLY A 67 11.29 -3.32 1.63
CA GLY A 67 12.47 -4.04 1.17
C GLY A 67 12.24 -4.87 -0.11
N PHE A 68 11.28 -4.47 -0.93
CA PHE A 68 11.03 -5.10 -2.23
C PHE A 68 12.17 -4.77 -3.21
N HIS A 69 13.18 -5.65 -3.26
CA HIS A 69 14.36 -5.49 -4.13
C HIS A 69 14.52 -6.65 -5.13
N GLN A 70 13.50 -7.50 -5.26
CA GLN A 70 13.60 -8.74 -6.02
C GLN A 70 13.44 -8.58 -7.54
N HIS A 71 12.99 -7.42 -8.00
CA HIS A 71 12.85 -7.11 -9.42
C HIS A 71 13.65 -5.84 -9.70
N GLU A 72 14.64 -5.94 -10.56
CA GLU A 72 15.65 -4.91 -10.84
C GLU A 72 15.10 -3.52 -11.21
N ASP A 73 13.85 -3.45 -11.67
CA ASP A 73 13.23 -2.22 -12.16
C ASP A 73 12.19 -1.61 -11.18
N PHE A 74 11.80 -2.33 -10.10
CA PHE A 74 10.74 -1.86 -9.19
C PHE A 74 11.24 -1.70 -7.76
N LEU A 75 10.98 -0.52 -7.17
CA LEU A 75 11.35 -0.22 -5.79
C LEU A 75 10.30 -0.65 -4.75
N ASN A 76 9.09 -1.01 -5.19
CA ASN A 76 8.02 -1.44 -4.30
C ASN A 76 7.05 -2.41 -4.98
N LEU A 77 6.32 -3.15 -4.15
CA LEU A 77 5.37 -4.15 -4.59
C LEU A 77 4.17 -3.54 -5.34
N LEU A 78 3.77 -2.30 -5.00
CA LEU A 78 2.62 -1.63 -5.61
C LEU A 78 2.89 -1.35 -7.10
N GLY A 79 4.05 -0.78 -7.41
CA GLY A 79 4.47 -0.51 -8.79
C GLY A 79 4.62 -1.80 -9.60
N TYR A 80 5.19 -2.85 -9.01
CA TYR A 80 5.30 -4.16 -9.64
C TYR A 80 3.93 -4.77 -9.92
N SER A 81 3.02 -4.76 -8.95
CA SER A 81 1.66 -5.29 -9.11
C SER A 81 0.87 -4.54 -10.19
N TRP A 82 1.03 -3.21 -10.24
CA TRP A 82 0.42 -2.37 -11.26
C TRP A 82 0.94 -2.70 -12.66
N HIS A 83 2.26 -2.83 -12.83
CA HIS A 83 2.86 -3.22 -14.10
C HIS A 83 2.33 -4.57 -14.62
N LEU A 84 2.22 -5.56 -13.74
CA LEU A 84 1.64 -6.85 -14.10
C LEU A 84 0.15 -6.73 -14.47
N TRP A 85 -0.59 -5.88 -13.76
CA TRP A 85 -2.00 -5.62 -14.05
C TRP A 85 -2.19 -4.99 -15.44
N GLU A 86 -1.49 -3.90 -15.75
CA GLU A 86 -1.53 -3.24 -17.06
C GLU A 86 -1.14 -4.17 -18.20
N GLY A 87 -0.17 -5.07 -17.96
CA GLY A 87 0.29 -6.06 -18.91
C GLY A 87 -0.64 -7.28 -19.09
N GLY A 88 -1.77 -7.34 -18.36
CA GLY A 88 -2.65 -8.53 -18.37
C GLY A 88 -2.03 -9.78 -17.73
N ARG A 89 -0.95 -9.63 -16.96
CA ARG A 89 -0.15 -10.68 -16.35
C ARG A 89 -0.33 -10.76 -14.83
N CYS A 90 -1.45 -10.29 -14.30
CA CYS A 90 -1.67 -10.15 -12.86
C CYS A 90 -1.51 -11.48 -12.09
N LEU A 91 -1.74 -12.63 -12.73
CA LEU A 91 -1.56 -13.95 -12.10
C LEU A 91 -0.09 -14.28 -11.80
N GLU A 92 0.87 -13.65 -12.47
CA GLU A 92 2.30 -13.81 -12.19
C GLU A 92 2.70 -13.19 -10.82
N LEU A 93 1.82 -12.38 -10.23
CA LEU A 93 2.00 -11.83 -8.90
C LEU A 93 1.88 -12.89 -7.80
N LEU A 94 1.09 -13.93 -8.04
CA LEU A 94 0.66 -14.87 -7.01
C LEU A 94 1.81 -15.74 -6.49
N GLU A 95 1.80 -15.96 -5.18
CA GLU A 95 2.62 -16.99 -4.55
C GLU A 95 2.17 -18.39 -5.01
N ALA A 96 3.15 -19.29 -5.25
CA ALA A 96 2.88 -20.62 -5.78
C ALA A 96 1.87 -21.43 -4.94
N SER A 97 1.95 -21.30 -3.61
CA SER A 97 1.03 -21.97 -2.69
C SER A 97 -0.42 -21.50 -2.83
N ILE A 98 -0.63 -20.25 -3.24
CA ILE A 98 -1.97 -19.67 -3.42
C ILE A 98 -2.56 -20.10 -4.76
N VAL A 99 -1.73 -20.23 -5.81
CA VAL A 99 -2.17 -20.65 -7.14
C VAL A 99 -2.87 -22.01 -7.12
N GLU A 100 -2.44 -22.91 -6.23
CA GLU A 100 -3.04 -24.23 -6.07
C GLU A 100 -4.43 -24.21 -5.39
N GLU A 101 -4.72 -23.19 -4.60
CA GLU A 101 -5.92 -23.08 -3.77
C GLU A 101 -7.00 -22.16 -4.35
N ILE A 102 -6.65 -21.21 -5.21
CA ILE A 102 -7.56 -20.17 -5.72
C ILE A 102 -7.72 -20.26 -7.23
N HIS A 103 -8.96 -20.15 -7.72
CA HIS A 103 -9.22 -20.03 -9.15
C HIS A 103 -8.65 -18.72 -9.74
N ALA A 104 -8.11 -18.77 -10.96
CA ALA A 104 -7.50 -17.62 -11.63
C ALA A 104 -8.41 -16.37 -11.68
N ALA A 105 -9.71 -16.56 -11.89
CA ALA A 105 -10.67 -15.46 -11.91
C ALA A 105 -10.83 -14.80 -10.54
N GLU A 106 -10.84 -15.59 -9.48
CA GLU A 106 -10.92 -15.11 -8.10
C GLU A 106 -9.65 -14.39 -7.68
N ALA A 107 -8.48 -14.94 -8.05
CA ALA A 107 -7.19 -14.31 -7.81
C ALA A 107 -7.07 -12.95 -8.51
N SER A 108 -7.42 -12.87 -9.79
CA SER A 108 -7.45 -11.61 -10.55
C SER A 108 -8.35 -10.57 -9.89
N ARG A 109 -9.49 -11.01 -9.35
CA ARG A 109 -10.43 -10.18 -8.63
C ARG A 109 -9.84 -9.63 -7.34
N TYR A 110 -9.16 -10.45 -6.53
CA TYR A 110 -8.51 -9.99 -5.30
C TYR A 110 -7.38 -9.00 -5.58
N ILE A 111 -6.61 -9.21 -6.65
CA ILE A 111 -5.59 -8.26 -7.10
C ILE A 111 -6.24 -6.93 -7.50
N ASN A 112 -7.36 -6.96 -8.26
CA ASN A 112 -8.11 -5.74 -8.59
C ASN A 112 -8.56 -4.98 -7.34
N ILE A 113 -9.17 -5.66 -6.37
CA ILE A 113 -9.61 -5.05 -5.11
C ILE A 113 -8.44 -4.43 -4.37
N ALA A 114 -7.30 -5.12 -4.30
CA ALA A 114 -6.10 -4.60 -3.66
C ALA A 114 -5.60 -3.33 -4.35
N LEU A 115 -5.52 -3.32 -5.68
CA LEU A 115 -5.12 -2.15 -6.48
C LEU A 115 -6.09 -0.97 -6.29
N MET A 116 -7.39 -1.21 -6.20
CA MET A 116 -8.37 -0.17 -5.88
C MET A 116 -8.12 0.45 -4.49
N CYS A 117 -7.69 -0.36 -3.53
CA CYS A 117 -7.40 0.13 -2.18
C CYS A 117 -6.15 1.01 -2.11
N VAL A 118 -5.14 0.76 -2.95
CA VAL A 118 -3.85 1.47 -2.95
C VAL A 118 -3.77 2.63 -3.95
N GLN A 119 -4.90 3.07 -4.49
CA GLN A 119 -4.95 4.23 -5.41
C GLN A 119 -4.37 5.48 -4.75
N GLU A 120 -3.74 6.34 -5.55
CA GLU A 120 -3.04 7.53 -5.10
C GLU A 120 -3.97 8.47 -4.31
N ARG A 121 -5.13 8.79 -4.87
CA ARG A 121 -6.10 9.69 -4.25
C ARG A 121 -7.00 8.94 -3.27
N ALA A 122 -7.13 9.44 -2.06
CA ALA A 122 -7.99 8.87 -1.02
C ALA A 122 -9.45 8.72 -1.48
N ASP A 123 -9.97 9.70 -2.23
CA ASP A 123 -11.36 9.70 -2.72
C ASP A 123 -11.64 8.56 -3.71
N ASP A 124 -10.65 8.16 -4.47
CA ASP A 124 -10.76 7.09 -5.46
C ASP A 124 -10.79 5.70 -4.80
N ARG A 125 -10.27 5.57 -3.59
CA ARG A 125 -10.29 4.30 -2.85
C ARG A 125 -11.70 3.95 -2.39
N PRO A 126 -12.10 2.69 -2.39
CA PRO A 126 -13.39 2.24 -1.83
C PRO A 126 -13.46 2.52 -0.32
N THR A 127 -14.64 2.40 0.27
CA THR A 127 -14.78 2.27 1.72
C THR A 127 -14.50 0.83 2.15
N MET A 128 -14.14 0.58 3.41
CA MET A 128 -13.92 -0.77 3.89
C MET A 128 -15.19 -1.65 3.77
N SER A 129 -16.38 -1.07 3.94
CA SER A 129 -17.64 -1.77 3.70
C SER A 129 -17.79 -2.23 2.26
N ASN A 130 -17.36 -1.39 1.30
CA ASN A 130 -17.36 -1.76 -0.12
C ASN A 130 -16.32 -2.86 -0.40
N VAL A 131 -15.14 -2.79 0.22
CA VAL A 131 -14.10 -3.83 0.11
C VAL A 131 -14.67 -5.18 0.58
N VAL A 132 -15.28 -5.21 1.76
CA VAL A 132 -15.90 -6.44 2.31
C VAL A 132 -17.00 -6.96 1.37
N ALA A 133 -17.86 -6.08 0.85
CA ALA A 133 -18.90 -6.47 -0.11
C ALA A 133 -18.30 -7.06 -1.40
N MET A 134 -17.25 -6.43 -1.92
CA MET A 134 -16.53 -6.90 -3.10
C MET A 134 -15.84 -8.25 -2.87
N LEU A 135 -15.22 -8.48 -1.72
CA LEU A 135 -14.58 -9.75 -1.38
C LEU A 135 -15.61 -10.89 -1.25
N ASN A 136 -16.79 -10.62 -0.74
CA ASN A 136 -17.84 -11.61 -0.53
C ASN A 136 -18.73 -11.90 -1.76
N SER A 137 -18.60 -11.13 -2.83
CA SER A 137 -19.48 -11.24 -4.00
C SER A 137 -18.72 -11.83 -5.18
N GLU A 138 -18.95 -13.07 -5.55
CA GLU A 138 -18.25 -13.76 -6.65
C GLU A 138 -18.54 -13.17 -8.02
N ASN A 139 -19.72 -12.62 -8.22
CA ASN A 139 -20.22 -12.16 -9.54
C ASN A 139 -20.28 -10.63 -9.70
N ALA A 140 -19.77 -9.85 -8.74
CA ALA A 140 -19.80 -8.39 -8.89
C ALA A 140 -18.81 -7.94 -9.96
N ILE A 141 -19.27 -7.10 -10.87
CA ILE A 141 -18.42 -6.39 -11.81
C ILE A 141 -17.68 -5.32 -11.01
N LEU A 142 -16.36 -5.44 -10.97
CA LEU A 142 -15.50 -4.46 -10.28
C LEU A 142 -15.11 -3.35 -11.26
N PRO A 143 -14.99 -2.10 -10.79
CA PRO A 143 -14.40 -1.04 -11.59
C PRO A 143 -12.93 -1.34 -11.86
N GLU A 144 -12.39 -0.75 -12.92
CA GLU A 144 -10.97 -0.78 -13.18
C GLU A 144 -10.24 0.10 -12.15
N PRO A 145 -9.12 -0.39 -11.57
CA PRO A 145 -8.32 0.41 -10.66
C PRO A 145 -7.62 1.53 -11.43
N LYS A 146 -7.42 2.67 -10.78
CA LYS A 146 -6.57 3.76 -11.24
C LYS A 146 -5.14 3.55 -10.72
N HIS A 147 -4.23 4.44 -11.13
CA HIS A 147 -2.83 4.37 -10.71
C HIS A 147 -2.68 4.27 -9.18
N PRO A 148 -1.91 3.31 -8.69
CA PRO A 148 -1.60 3.22 -7.27
C PRO A 148 -0.64 4.34 -6.86
N ALA A 149 -0.59 4.65 -5.57
CA ALA A 149 0.44 5.51 -5.03
C ALA A 149 1.83 4.87 -5.21
N TYR A 150 2.85 5.71 -5.31
CA TYR A 150 4.25 5.30 -5.40
C TYR A 150 4.62 4.40 -6.60
N PHE A 151 3.77 4.27 -7.61
CA PHE A 151 4.03 3.42 -8.77
C PHE A 151 5.19 3.90 -9.65
N ASN A 152 5.50 5.21 -9.66
CA ASN A 152 6.58 5.82 -10.43
C ASN A 152 7.97 5.70 -9.78
N LEU A 153 8.10 4.96 -8.70
CA LEU A 153 9.40 4.75 -8.06
C LEU A 153 10.16 3.65 -8.82
N TRP A 154 10.99 4.05 -9.77
CA TRP A 154 11.86 3.18 -10.56
C TRP A 154 13.30 3.28 -10.06
N VAL A 155 14.06 2.20 -10.21
CA VAL A 155 15.52 2.27 -10.09
C VAL A 155 16.03 2.87 -11.39
N SER A 156 16.48 4.13 -11.36
CA SER A 156 17.25 4.68 -12.48
C SER A 156 18.55 3.90 -12.58
N ARG A 157 18.70 3.03 -13.57
CA ARG A 157 20.01 2.55 -13.98
C ARG A 157 20.72 3.79 -14.56
N GLU A 158 21.77 4.25 -13.91
CA GLU A 158 22.68 5.21 -14.49
C GLU A 158 23.33 4.53 -15.71
N ASP A 159 22.80 4.79 -16.90
CA ASP A 159 23.56 4.57 -18.11
C ASP A 159 24.76 5.52 -18.05
N GLU A 160 25.97 4.96 -18.17
CA GLU A 160 27.25 5.67 -18.26
C GLU A 160 27.36 6.55 -19.53
N SER A 161 26.39 7.42 -19.77
CA SER A 161 26.50 8.45 -20.82
C SER A 161 25.77 9.72 -20.37
N GLY A 162 26.58 10.67 -19.90
CA GLY A 162 26.15 11.91 -19.30
C GLY A 162 25.17 12.71 -20.16
N SER A 163 23.99 12.89 -19.63
CA SER A 163 23.18 14.11 -19.74
C SER A 163 21.98 13.99 -18.83
N VAL A 164 21.95 14.79 -17.79
CA VAL A 164 20.90 14.85 -16.76
C VAL A 164 19.74 15.69 -17.29
N PRO A 165 18.49 15.19 -17.31
CA PRO A 165 17.34 16.06 -17.22
C PRO A 165 16.89 16.10 -15.75
N TYR A 166 17.03 17.27 -15.15
CA TYR A 166 16.44 17.61 -13.86
C TYR A 166 14.92 17.38 -13.89
N SER A 167 14.44 16.39 -13.18
CA SER A 167 13.05 16.34 -12.72
C SER A 167 13.09 16.32 -11.19
N ASN A 168 12.69 17.45 -10.61
CA ASN A 168 12.55 17.64 -9.17
C ASN A 168 11.44 16.76 -8.64
N ASN A 169 11.77 15.66 -7.99
CA ASN A 169 11.04 15.00 -6.90
C ASN A 169 11.76 13.70 -6.47
N ALA A 170 13.07 13.76 -6.31
CA ALA A 170 13.80 12.71 -5.62
C ALA A 170 13.57 12.89 -4.10
N VAL A 171 12.56 12.24 -3.55
CA VAL A 171 12.51 12.03 -2.11
C VAL A 171 13.53 10.95 -1.78
N THR A 172 14.69 11.37 -1.28
CA THR A 172 15.68 10.45 -0.69
C THR A 172 15.07 9.84 0.57
N ILE A 173 14.58 8.61 0.44
CA ILE A 173 14.03 7.86 1.57
C ILE A 173 15.18 7.14 2.27
N CYS A 174 15.73 7.76 3.31
CA CYS A 174 16.60 7.06 4.25
C CYS A 174 15.73 6.19 5.16
N SER A 175 15.77 4.88 4.96
CA SER A 175 15.19 3.90 5.87
C SER A 175 16.17 3.67 7.02
N ASN A 176 15.97 4.36 8.14
CA ASN A 176 16.60 3.99 9.41
C ASN A 176 15.57 3.25 10.26
N ASN A 177 15.71 1.93 10.30
CA ASN A 177 15.07 1.06 11.29
C ASN A 177 15.82 1.17 12.63
N ASP A 178 15.75 2.33 13.30
CA ASP A 178 16.15 2.47 14.69
C ASP A 178 14.91 2.77 15.52
N LEU A 179 14.44 1.75 16.21
CA LEU A 179 13.50 1.87 17.32
C LEU A 179 14.20 2.57 18.47
N THR A 180 14.18 3.89 18.50
CA THR A 180 14.60 4.65 19.69
C THR A 180 13.41 4.70 20.65
N ILE A 181 13.43 3.84 21.66
CA ILE A 181 12.60 3.97 22.85
C ILE A 181 13.18 5.16 23.63
N THR A 182 12.54 6.31 23.59
CA THR A 182 12.84 7.41 24.50
C THR A 182 12.05 7.18 25.79
N GLU A 183 12.74 6.79 26.84
CA GLU A 183 12.24 6.87 28.22
C GLU A 183 12.01 8.35 28.55
N GLU A 184 10.79 8.69 28.99
CA GLU A 184 10.54 9.99 29.59
C GLU A 184 11.19 10.06 30.97
N PRO A 185 11.88 11.15 31.33
CA PRO A 185 12.37 11.31 32.67
C PRO A 185 11.21 11.71 33.60
N ASP A 186 11.06 10.95 34.69
CA ASP A 186 10.21 11.27 35.83
C ASP A 186 10.42 12.72 36.30
N GLY A 187 9.37 13.53 36.15
CA GLY A 187 9.29 14.87 36.72
C GLY A 187 8.78 14.83 38.16
N ARG A 188 9.62 15.27 39.05
CA ARG A 188 9.21 15.67 40.42
C ARG A 188 8.35 16.92 40.40
#